data_f5e7653df213ccff502356b91ea541af
#
_entry.id   f5e7653df213ccff502356b91ea541af
#
_cell.length_a   1.000
_cell.length_b   1.000
_cell.length_c   1.000
_cell.angle_alpha   90.00
_cell.angle_beta   90.00
_cell.angle_gamma   90.00
#
_symmetry.space_group_name_H-M   'P 1'
#
loop_
_entity.id
_entity.type
_entity.pdbx_description
1 polymer ?
#
loop_
_entity_poly.entity_id
_entity_poly.type
_entity_poly.pdbx_seq_one_letter_code
_entity_poly.pdbx_strand_id
1 'polypeptide(L)'
;MPLSSKGEAVAMNELWQIVAELGLELHPDRVAAIASKIESLGSVEQFALVKPVFGPNADKSMIGRLEAAWREANQVRPGELAAALRGASATAALHERHGSVEMVWTGPSTGMVPVRHTEQVLCEVIESARNRLFVVSFVAYEVSSIIKALQDAAGRQVQVDILMESSTDRGGKVTVDSFKTMKTAVPSANLYVWHVGNGEKGVSDPTGSVHAKCAVSDGKLAFITSANLSTAAMERNMELGVLVRGGHLPGELHRHLEALVATETVERV
;
A
#
# COMPACT_ATOMS: atom_id res chain seq x y z
N MET A 1 4.70 -15.22 -45.60
CA MET A 1 5.47 -16.36 -45.03
C MET A 1 4.92 -16.61 -43.64
N PRO A 2 4.56 -17.84 -43.26
CA PRO A 2 4.19 -18.12 -41.88
C PRO A 2 5.40 -17.88 -40.98
N LEU A 3 5.15 -17.26 -39.82
CA LEU A 3 6.15 -17.08 -38.77
C LEU A 3 6.74 -18.44 -38.38
N SER A 4 8.02 -18.50 -38.04
CA SER A 4 8.59 -19.74 -37.49
C SER A 4 7.93 -20.03 -36.14
N SER A 5 7.89 -21.29 -35.70
CA SER A 5 7.32 -21.68 -34.40
C SER A 5 7.84 -20.89 -33.20
N LYS A 6 9.05 -20.34 -33.29
CA LYS A 6 9.61 -19.38 -32.30
C LYS A 6 8.93 -18.00 -32.37
N GLY A 7 8.59 -17.50 -33.56
CA GLY A 7 7.93 -16.21 -33.73
C GLY A 7 6.48 -16.24 -33.20
N GLU A 8 5.77 -17.33 -33.45
CA GLU A 8 4.41 -17.53 -32.93
C GLU A 8 4.36 -17.63 -31.39
N ALA A 9 5.34 -18.28 -30.79
CA ALA A 9 5.45 -18.35 -29.33
C ALA A 9 5.74 -16.99 -28.68
N VAL A 10 6.54 -16.13 -29.33
CA VAL A 10 6.84 -14.77 -28.87
C VAL A 10 5.60 -13.87 -28.95
N ALA A 11 4.90 -13.88 -30.08
CA ALA A 11 3.66 -13.11 -30.28
C ALA A 11 2.56 -13.50 -29.29
N MET A 12 2.42 -14.79 -29.02
CA MET A 12 1.46 -15.30 -28.04
C MET A 12 1.83 -14.85 -26.62
N ASN A 13 3.10 -14.88 -26.26
CA ASN A 13 3.56 -14.44 -24.93
C ASN A 13 3.31 -12.95 -24.70
N GLU A 14 3.53 -12.11 -25.72
CA GLU A 14 3.23 -10.68 -25.68
C GLU A 14 1.73 -10.41 -25.49
N LEU A 15 0.88 -11.13 -26.23
CA LEU A 15 -0.57 -11.01 -26.05
C LEU A 15 -1.02 -11.32 -24.63
N TRP A 16 -0.52 -12.42 -24.04
CA TRP A 16 -0.88 -12.79 -22.68
C TRP A 16 -0.35 -11.82 -21.63
N GLN A 17 0.81 -11.21 -21.86
CA GLN A 17 1.33 -10.16 -21.00
C GLN A 17 0.41 -8.93 -20.99
N ILE A 18 -0.05 -8.48 -22.17
CA ILE A 18 -0.98 -7.34 -22.27
C ILE A 18 -2.33 -7.67 -21.62
N VAL A 19 -2.82 -8.91 -21.79
CA VAL A 19 -4.03 -9.38 -21.12
C VAL A 19 -3.91 -9.32 -19.60
N ALA A 20 -2.74 -9.70 -19.06
CA ALA A 20 -2.48 -9.62 -17.62
C ALA A 20 -2.43 -8.16 -17.14
N GLU A 21 -1.74 -7.27 -17.89
CA GLU A 21 -1.69 -5.82 -17.60
C GLU A 21 -3.10 -5.21 -17.57
N LEU A 22 -3.94 -5.50 -18.57
CA LEU A 22 -5.33 -5.04 -18.59
C LEU A 22 -6.16 -5.54 -17.41
N GLY A 23 -5.93 -6.79 -16.98
CA GLY A 23 -6.60 -7.37 -15.81
C GLY A 23 -6.21 -6.68 -14.51
N LEU A 24 -4.96 -6.18 -14.41
CA LEU A 24 -4.45 -5.47 -13.23
C LEU A 24 -4.85 -3.98 -13.20
N GLU A 25 -4.90 -3.32 -14.36
CA GLU A 25 -5.05 -1.86 -14.43
C GLU A 25 -6.49 -1.39 -14.58
N LEU A 26 -7.36 -2.21 -15.19
CA LEU A 26 -8.74 -1.82 -15.46
C LEU A 26 -9.71 -2.37 -14.40
N HIS A 27 -10.73 -1.55 -14.10
CA HIS A 27 -11.83 -2.00 -13.23
C HIS A 27 -12.50 -3.28 -13.81
N PRO A 28 -12.86 -4.28 -12.99
CA PRO A 28 -13.45 -5.55 -13.45
C PRO A 28 -14.63 -5.41 -14.40
N ASP A 29 -15.53 -4.44 -14.17
CA ASP A 29 -16.67 -4.19 -15.05
C ASP A 29 -16.22 -3.72 -16.44
N ARG A 30 -15.13 -2.97 -16.51
CA ARG A 30 -14.55 -2.52 -17.78
C ARG A 30 -13.96 -3.69 -18.55
N VAL A 31 -13.20 -4.55 -17.86
CA VAL A 31 -12.65 -5.78 -18.48
C VAL A 31 -13.77 -6.69 -18.96
N ALA A 32 -14.83 -6.85 -18.18
CA ALA A 32 -16.00 -7.65 -18.58
C ALA A 32 -16.68 -7.10 -19.85
N ALA A 33 -16.84 -5.77 -19.94
CA ALA A 33 -17.43 -5.12 -21.13
C ALA A 33 -16.53 -5.30 -22.36
N ILE A 34 -15.21 -5.13 -22.24
CA ILE A 34 -14.22 -5.33 -23.30
C ILE A 34 -14.26 -6.79 -23.76
N ALA A 35 -14.19 -7.75 -22.83
CA ALA A 35 -14.23 -9.18 -23.11
C ALA A 35 -15.52 -9.56 -23.84
N SER A 36 -16.67 -9.08 -23.40
CA SER A 36 -17.96 -9.35 -24.05
C SER A 36 -18.02 -8.78 -25.47
N LYS A 37 -17.43 -7.59 -25.68
CA LYS A 37 -17.35 -7.02 -27.02
C LYS A 37 -16.42 -7.81 -27.93
N ILE A 38 -15.23 -8.21 -27.46
CA ILE A 38 -14.29 -9.07 -28.19
C ILE A 38 -14.95 -10.40 -28.57
N GLU A 39 -15.64 -11.05 -27.65
CA GLU A 39 -16.32 -12.33 -27.86
C GLU A 39 -17.38 -12.25 -28.97
N SER A 40 -18.00 -11.07 -29.15
CA SER A 40 -18.99 -10.84 -30.21
C SER A 40 -18.39 -10.60 -31.60
N LEU A 41 -17.06 -10.51 -31.72
CA LEU A 41 -16.39 -10.31 -33.01
C LEU A 41 -16.24 -11.62 -33.78
N GLY A 42 -16.23 -11.52 -35.11
CA GLY A 42 -15.87 -12.64 -35.99
C GLY A 42 -14.36 -12.87 -36.08
N SER A 43 -13.57 -11.80 -35.97
CA SER A 43 -12.12 -11.82 -36.09
C SER A 43 -11.48 -10.50 -35.58
N VAL A 44 -10.15 -10.47 -35.53
CA VAL A 44 -9.37 -9.29 -35.08
C VAL A 44 -9.52 -8.07 -36.01
N GLU A 45 -9.88 -8.26 -37.28
CA GLU A 45 -10.10 -7.14 -38.23
C GLU A 45 -11.22 -6.21 -37.78
N GLN A 46 -12.15 -6.72 -36.96
CA GLN A 46 -13.25 -5.94 -36.38
C GLN A 46 -12.86 -5.24 -35.07
N PHE A 47 -11.58 -5.24 -34.66
CA PHE A 47 -11.13 -4.67 -33.39
C PHE A 47 -11.48 -3.18 -33.20
N ALA A 48 -11.65 -2.43 -34.29
CA ALA A 48 -12.11 -1.05 -34.23
C ALA A 48 -13.41 -0.88 -33.43
N LEU A 49 -14.28 -1.91 -33.39
CA LEU A 49 -15.54 -1.91 -32.63
C LEU A 49 -15.33 -2.05 -31.11
N VAL A 50 -14.14 -2.47 -30.66
CA VAL A 50 -13.79 -2.62 -29.25
C VAL A 50 -13.27 -1.31 -28.65
N LYS A 51 -12.56 -0.49 -29.45
CA LYS A 51 -11.91 0.74 -28.99
C LYS A 51 -12.82 1.67 -28.16
N PRO A 52 -14.08 1.93 -28.52
CA PRO A 52 -14.96 2.78 -27.73
C PRO A 52 -15.29 2.23 -26.33
N VAL A 53 -15.22 0.89 -26.16
CA VAL A 53 -15.55 0.22 -24.88
C VAL A 53 -14.52 0.51 -23.81
N PHE A 54 -13.28 0.83 -24.19
CA PHE A 54 -12.23 1.23 -23.24
C PHE A 54 -12.54 2.55 -22.53
N GLY A 55 -13.36 3.40 -23.11
CA GLY A 55 -13.76 4.70 -22.57
C GLY A 55 -12.84 5.86 -22.99
N PRO A 56 -13.24 7.12 -22.71
CA PRO A 56 -12.58 8.32 -23.23
C PRO A 56 -11.17 8.57 -22.65
N ASN A 57 -10.92 8.08 -21.44
CA ASN A 57 -9.64 8.29 -20.71
C ASN A 57 -8.71 7.07 -20.80
N ALA A 58 -8.99 6.11 -21.67
CA ALA A 58 -8.20 4.92 -21.80
C ALA A 58 -6.84 5.21 -22.48
N ASP A 59 -5.80 4.51 -22.04
CA ASP A 59 -4.50 4.59 -22.69
C ASP A 59 -4.55 4.03 -24.11
N LYS A 60 -4.39 4.94 -25.08
CA LYS A 60 -4.39 4.59 -26.50
C LYS A 60 -3.23 3.68 -26.89
N SER A 61 -2.09 3.77 -26.17
CA SER A 61 -0.93 2.90 -26.39
C SER A 61 -1.27 1.45 -26.03
N MET A 62 -1.90 1.21 -24.88
CA MET A 62 -2.32 -0.12 -24.44
C MET A 62 -3.35 -0.74 -25.40
N ILE A 63 -4.33 0.06 -25.87
CA ILE A 63 -5.31 -0.39 -26.87
C ILE A 63 -4.61 -0.81 -28.18
N GLY A 64 -3.65 -0.01 -28.65
CA GLY A 64 -2.88 -0.30 -29.84
C GLY A 64 -2.00 -1.54 -29.71
N ARG A 65 -1.38 -1.75 -28.54
CA ARG A 65 -0.60 -2.94 -28.22
C ARG A 65 -1.46 -4.22 -28.24
N LEU A 66 -2.64 -4.16 -27.63
CA LEU A 66 -3.57 -5.29 -27.64
C LEU A 66 -3.98 -5.67 -29.07
N GLU A 67 -4.35 -4.66 -29.90
CA GLU A 67 -4.72 -4.90 -31.30
C GLU A 67 -3.57 -5.53 -32.09
N ALA A 68 -2.34 -4.98 -31.97
CA ALA A 68 -1.17 -5.46 -32.67
C ALA A 68 -0.81 -6.89 -32.25
N ALA A 69 -0.71 -7.14 -30.94
CA ALA A 69 -0.38 -8.46 -30.41
C ALA A 69 -1.41 -9.54 -30.81
N TRP A 70 -2.71 -9.20 -30.80
CA TRP A 70 -3.74 -10.14 -31.23
C TRP A 70 -3.71 -10.41 -32.74
N ARG A 71 -3.35 -9.41 -33.58
CA ARG A 71 -3.13 -9.62 -35.03
C ARG A 71 -1.96 -10.56 -35.32
N GLU A 72 -0.90 -10.45 -34.55
CA GLU A 72 0.26 -11.34 -34.67
C GLU A 72 -0.05 -12.75 -34.15
N ALA A 73 -0.81 -12.86 -33.05
CA ALA A 73 -1.29 -14.12 -32.48
C ALA A 73 -2.65 -14.51 -33.10
N ASN A 74 -2.76 -14.54 -34.43
CA ASN A 74 -4.00 -14.69 -35.18
C ASN A 74 -4.71 -16.03 -34.98
N GLN A 75 -4.04 -17.05 -34.43
CA GLN A 75 -4.61 -18.34 -34.03
C GLN A 75 -5.52 -18.23 -32.78
N VAL A 76 -5.39 -17.13 -31.98
CA VAL A 76 -6.21 -16.93 -30.79
C VAL A 76 -7.60 -16.43 -31.20
N ARG A 77 -8.60 -17.22 -30.93
CA ARG A 77 -10.00 -16.88 -31.25
C ARG A 77 -10.56 -15.81 -30.31
N PRO A 78 -11.55 -15.03 -30.75
CA PRO A 78 -12.19 -14.00 -29.94
C PRO A 78 -12.64 -14.50 -28.56
N GLY A 79 -13.28 -15.67 -28.51
CA GLY A 79 -13.74 -16.29 -27.26
C GLY A 79 -12.60 -16.67 -26.30
N GLU A 80 -11.45 -17.08 -26.83
CA GLU A 80 -10.26 -17.44 -26.05
C GLU A 80 -9.64 -16.18 -25.43
N LEU A 81 -9.52 -15.11 -26.21
CA LEU A 81 -9.04 -13.84 -25.70
C LEU A 81 -9.99 -13.23 -24.65
N ALA A 82 -11.30 -13.33 -24.88
CA ALA A 82 -12.31 -12.87 -23.92
C ALA A 82 -12.26 -13.66 -22.60
N ALA A 83 -12.10 -14.98 -22.68
CA ALA A 83 -11.95 -15.84 -21.51
C ALA A 83 -10.66 -15.51 -20.73
N ALA A 84 -9.55 -15.29 -21.43
CA ALA A 84 -8.28 -14.89 -20.82
C ALA A 84 -8.37 -13.53 -20.10
N LEU A 85 -9.03 -12.53 -20.69
CA LEU A 85 -9.27 -11.22 -20.06
C LEU A 85 -10.10 -11.35 -18.77
N ARG A 86 -11.19 -12.13 -18.80
CA ARG A 86 -12.01 -12.40 -17.61
C ARG A 86 -11.20 -13.13 -16.53
N GLY A 87 -10.40 -14.12 -16.92
CA GLY A 87 -9.52 -14.86 -16.00
C GLY A 87 -8.47 -13.96 -15.36
N ALA A 88 -7.80 -13.12 -16.15
CA ALA A 88 -6.81 -12.15 -15.65
C ALA A 88 -7.43 -11.17 -14.64
N SER A 89 -8.59 -10.59 -14.97
CA SER A 89 -9.31 -9.68 -14.06
C SER A 89 -9.77 -10.36 -12.77
N ALA A 90 -10.29 -11.60 -12.87
CA ALA A 90 -10.69 -12.37 -11.69
C ALA A 90 -9.49 -12.71 -10.78
N THR A 91 -8.35 -13.06 -11.37
CA THR A 91 -7.10 -13.34 -10.65
C THR A 91 -6.56 -12.09 -9.97
N ALA A 92 -6.56 -10.93 -10.66
CA ALA A 92 -6.15 -9.65 -10.10
C ALA A 92 -7.03 -9.26 -8.90
N ALA A 93 -8.36 -9.37 -9.03
CA ALA A 93 -9.30 -9.09 -7.95
C ALA A 93 -9.14 -10.06 -6.75
N LEU A 94 -8.78 -11.30 -7.00
CA LEU A 94 -8.48 -12.27 -5.95
C LEU A 94 -7.18 -11.92 -5.23
N HIS A 95 -6.13 -11.58 -5.98
CA HIS A 95 -4.84 -11.16 -5.45
C HIS A 95 -4.97 -9.90 -4.59
N GLU A 96 -5.74 -8.90 -5.05
CA GLU A 96 -6.02 -7.68 -4.27
C GLU A 96 -6.75 -8.00 -2.94
N ARG A 97 -7.69 -8.95 -2.94
CA ARG A 97 -8.38 -9.40 -1.71
C ARG A 97 -7.48 -10.14 -0.74
N HIS A 98 -6.55 -10.94 -1.23
CA HIS A 98 -5.61 -11.68 -0.37
C HIS A 98 -4.47 -10.79 0.12
N GLY A 99 -4.08 -9.79 -0.66
CA GLY A 99 -2.94 -8.93 -0.38
C GLY A 99 -1.61 -9.65 -0.52
N SER A 100 -0.53 -8.94 -0.23
CA SER A 100 0.83 -9.47 -0.17
C SER A 100 1.54 -9.06 1.10
N VAL A 101 2.49 -9.88 1.55
CA VAL A 101 3.32 -9.63 2.74
C VAL A 101 4.78 -9.69 2.32
N GLU A 102 5.52 -8.63 2.62
CA GLU A 102 6.95 -8.51 2.33
C GLU A 102 7.73 -8.37 3.64
N MET A 103 8.86 -9.07 3.75
CA MET A 103 9.76 -8.93 4.90
C MET A 103 10.59 -7.65 4.78
N VAL A 104 10.68 -6.92 5.90
CA VAL A 104 11.46 -5.67 6.02
C VAL A 104 12.48 -5.84 7.13
N TRP A 105 13.72 -5.44 6.88
CA TRP A 105 14.82 -5.68 7.79
C TRP A 105 15.77 -4.49 7.88
N THR A 106 16.21 -4.16 9.09
CA THR A 106 17.37 -3.30 9.34
C THR A 106 18.37 -4.09 10.18
N GLY A 107 19.63 -4.00 9.86
CA GLY A 107 20.70 -4.69 10.56
C GLY A 107 21.63 -5.50 9.64
N PRO A 108 22.40 -6.45 10.18
CA PRO A 108 23.34 -7.25 9.40
C PRO A 108 22.64 -7.97 8.23
N SER A 109 23.21 -7.90 7.04
CA SER A 109 22.71 -8.56 5.84
C SER A 109 23.68 -9.66 5.40
N THR A 110 23.13 -10.80 4.99
CA THR A 110 23.92 -11.89 4.42
C THR A 110 24.10 -11.80 2.92
N GLY A 111 23.32 -10.94 2.26
CA GLY A 111 23.26 -10.85 0.79
C GLY A 111 22.59 -12.06 0.11
N MET A 112 22.15 -13.07 0.87
CA MET A 112 21.54 -14.30 0.33
C MET A 112 20.02 -14.15 0.14
N VAL A 113 19.39 -13.31 0.96
CA VAL A 113 17.95 -13.03 0.88
C VAL A 113 17.79 -11.53 0.64
N PRO A 114 17.11 -11.11 -0.46
CA PRO A 114 16.82 -9.72 -0.68
C PRO A 114 15.81 -9.23 0.38
N VAL A 115 16.15 -8.15 1.06
CA VAL A 115 15.29 -7.52 2.06
C VAL A 115 15.15 -6.03 1.79
N ARG A 116 14.03 -5.46 2.18
CA ARG A 116 13.80 -4.02 2.11
C ARG A 116 14.21 -3.36 3.42
N HIS A 117 14.71 -2.15 3.34
CA HIS A 117 15.15 -1.39 4.50
C HIS A 117 13.97 -0.69 5.19
N THR A 118 13.94 -0.70 6.53
CA THR A 118 12.86 -0.16 7.37
C THR A 118 12.51 1.29 7.03
N GLU A 119 13.49 2.17 6.93
CA GLU A 119 13.29 3.59 6.62
C GLU A 119 12.62 3.79 5.26
N GLN A 120 13.11 3.09 4.23
CA GLN A 120 12.57 3.19 2.87
C GLN A 120 11.10 2.74 2.82
N VAL A 121 10.78 1.64 3.52
CA VAL A 121 9.41 1.11 3.57
C VAL A 121 8.48 2.06 4.34
N LEU A 122 8.94 2.64 5.43
CA LEU A 122 8.13 3.60 6.17
C LEU A 122 7.87 4.87 5.35
N CYS A 123 8.87 5.39 4.67
CA CYS A 123 8.69 6.52 3.73
C CYS A 123 7.69 6.16 2.64
N GLU A 124 7.77 4.97 2.04
CA GLU A 124 6.82 4.52 1.02
C GLU A 124 5.38 4.50 1.54
N VAL A 125 5.14 3.99 2.76
CA VAL A 125 3.79 3.99 3.35
C VAL A 125 3.28 5.42 3.52
N ILE A 126 4.11 6.34 4.00
CA ILE A 126 3.75 7.75 4.18
C ILE A 126 3.48 8.43 2.83
N GLU A 127 4.32 8.19 1.84
CA GLU A 127 4.20 8.77 0.49
C GLU A 127 2.99 8.23 -0.28
N SER A 128 2.61 6.98 -0.03
CA SER A 128 1.44 6.35 -0.65
C SER A 128 0.11 6.93 -0.21
N ALA A 129 0.05 7.57 0.98
CA ALA A 129 -1.16 8.13 1.54
C ALA A 129 -1.74 9.24 0.65
N ARG A 130 -3.05 9.18 0.41
CA ARG A 130 -3.82 10.17 -0.36
C ARG A 130 -4.88 10.88 0.47
N ASN A 131 -5.45 10.20 1.46
CA ASN A 131 -6.50 10.74 2.32
C ASN A 131 -6.10 10.71 3.78
N ARG A 132 -5.66 9.55 4.29
CA ARG A 132 -5.40 9.32 5.71
C ARG A 132 -4.13 8.52 5.94
N LEU A 133 -3.36 8.95 6.91
CA LEU A 133 -2.17 8.26 7.40
C LEU A 133 -2.27 8.17 8.92
N PHE A 134 -2.17 6.97 9.48
CA PHE A 134 -2.04 6.78 10.93
C PHE A 134 -0.70 6.13 11.23
N VAL A 135 0.07 6.74 12.16
CA VAL A 135 1.38 6.25 12.60
C VAL A 135 1.36 6.01 14.09
N VAL A 136 1.91 4.90 14.54
CA VAL A 136 2.06 4.57 15.98
C VAL A 136 3.52 4.29 16.26
N SER A 137 4.09 4.92 17.30
CA SER A 137 5.47 4.69 17.73
C SER A 137 5.62 4.95 19.23
N PHE A 138 6.53 4.19 19.88
CA PHE A 138 6.87 4.44 21.28
C PHE A 138 7.59 5.78 21.45
N VAL A 139 8.54 6.10 20.57
CA VAL A 139 9.26 7.38 20.52
C VAL A 139 9.35 7.89 19.09
N ALA A 140 9.44 9.21 18.95
CA ALA A 140 9.74 9.86 17.69
C ALA A 140 10.90 10.83 17.90
N TYR A 141 12.02 10.53 17.24
CA TYR A 141 13.17 11.43 17.13
C TYR A 141 13.27 11.96 15.70
N GLU A 142 14.05 13.00 15.49
CA GLU A 142 14.25 13.59 14.17
C GLU A 142 14.97 12.61 13.22
N VAL A 143 14.20 11.91 12.40
CA VAL A 143 14.68 11.21 11.21
C VAL A 143 14.27 12.06 10.01
N SER A 144 15.23 12.74 9.41
CA SER A 144 14.97 13.81 8.43
C SER A 144 14.12 13.35 7.24
N SER A 145 14.35 12.13 6.73
CA SER A 145 13.59 11.53 5.63
C SER A 145 12.12 11.31 5.99
N ILE A 146 11.85 10.80 7.19
CA ILE A 146 10.49 10.53 7.68
C ILE A 146 9.76 11.84 7.95
N ILE A 147 10.41 12.81 8.59
CA ILE A 147 9.85 14.15 8.82
C ILE A 147 9.47 14.79 7.48
N LYS A 148 10.38 14.73 6.50
CA LYS A 148 10.10 15.26 5.16
C LYS A 148 8.90 14.56 4.51
N ALA A 149 8.83 13.24 4.55
CA ALA A 149 7.72 12.48 3.99
C ALA A 149 6.37 12.85 4.67
N LEU A 150 6.36 13.04 6.00
CA LEU A 150 5.18 13.49 6.76
C LEU A 150 4.78 14.93 6.38
N GLN A 151 5.72 15.83 6.21
CA GLN A 151 5.47 17.21 5.75
C GLN A 151 4.89 17.22 4.33
N ASP A 152 5.46 16.42 3.43
CA ASP A 152 4.98 16.28 2.06
C ASP A 152 3.56 15.66 2.02
N ALA A 153 3.25 14.68 2.89
CA ALA A 153 1.91 14.13 3.03
C ALA A 153 0.91 15.19 3.52
N ALA A 154 1.28 15.96 4.55
CA ALA A 154 0.47 17.07 5.05
C ALA A 154 0.27 18.16 3.99
N GLY A 155 1.29 18.45 3.17
CA GLY A 155 1.21 19.38 2.03
C GLY A 155 0.25 18.89 0.94
N ARG A 156 0.06 17.58 0.79
CA ARG A 156 -0.96 16.97 -0.08
C ARG A 156 -2.37 16.94 0.55
N GLN A 157 -2.54 17.55 1.72
CA GLN A 157 -3.80 17.57 2.50
C GLN A 157 -4.21 16.17 3.03
N VAL A 158 -3.25 15.27 3.21
CA VAL A 158 -3.48 14.00 3.90
C VAL A 158 -3.71 14.29 5.38
N GLN A 159 -4.75 13.72 5.97
CA GLN A 159 -4.93 13.73 7.41
C GLN A 159 -3.86 12.83 8.03
N VAL A 160 -2.96 13.42 8.82
CA VAL A 160 -1.86 12.72 9.50
C VAL A 160 -2.18 12.62 10.98
N ASP A 161 -2.37 11.40 11.45
CA ASP A 161 -2.64 11.05 12.84
C ASP A 161 -1.44 10.27 13.40
N ILE A 162 -0.92 10.69 14.58
CA ILE A 162 0.27 10.08 15.19
C ILE A 162 0.01 9.79 16.67
N LEU A 163 0.04 8.52 17.05
CA LEU A 163 -0.06 8.06 18.43
C LEU A 163 1.33 7.73 18.96
N MET A 164 1.70 8.38 20.08
CA MET A 164 3.01 8.20 20.72
C MET A 164 2.88 7.98 22.22
N GLU A 165 3.94 7.40 22.83
CA GLU A 165 4.06 7.31 24.27
C GLU A 165 4.29 8.70 24.89
N SER A 166 3.70 8.91 26.04
CA SER A 166 3.85 10.16 26.82
C SER A 166 5.25 10.30 27.41
N SER A 167 5.73 11.55 27.55
CA SER A 167 6.95 11.83 28.31
C SER A 167 6.73 11.63 29.81
N THR A 168 7.83 11.42 30.56
CA THR A 168 7.80 11.29 32.03
C THR A 168 7.18 12.50 32.72
N ASP A 169 7.37 13.69 32.18
CA ASP A 169 6.78 14.94 32.70
C ASP A 169 5.24 14.98 32.58
N ARG A 170 4.67 14.09 31.71
CA ARG A 170 3.24 13.91 31.51
C ARG A 170 2.72 12.57 32.04
N GLY A 171 3.51 11.89 32.89
CA GLY A 171 3.14 10.60 33.48
C GLY A 171 3.45 9.37 32.61
N GLY A 172 4.12 9.55 31.49
CA GLY A 172 4.55 8.46 30.60
C GLY A 172 5.96 7.93 30.91
N LYS A 173 6.55 7.18 29.98
CA LYS A 173 7.81 6.44 30.18
C LYS A 173 9.00 6.98 29.36
N VAL A 174 8.83 8.03 28.58
CA VAL A 174 9.85 8.57 27.68
C VAL A 174 10.48 9.85 28.27
N THR A 175 11.82 9.91 28.30
CA THR A 175 12.56 11.08 28.84
C THR A 175 12.62 12.26 27.88
N VAL A 176 12.31 12.07 26.60
CA VAL A 176 12.33 13.11 25.57
C VAL A 176 10.90 13.48 25.18
N ASP A 177 10.62 14.79 25.09
CA ASP A 177 9.32 15.27 24.63
C ASP A 177 9.17 15.11 23.11
N SER A 178 8.86 13.86 22.68
CA SER A 178 8.59 13.51 21.27
C SER A 178 7.42 14.32 20.70
N PHE A 179 6.47 14.78 21.55
CA PHE A 179 5.33 15.59 21.11
C PHE A 179 5.77 16.98 20.66
N LYS A 180 6.62 17.64 21.44
CA LYS A 180 7.13 18.96 21.07
C LYS A 180 7.93 18.91 19.77
N THR A 181 8.78 17.90 19.64
CA THR A 181 9.55 17.66 18.41
C THR A 181 8.63 17.46 17.21
N MET A 182 7.66 16.55 17.32
CA MET A 182 6.74 16.24 16.22
C MET A 182 5.80 17.41 15.89
N LYS A 183 5.28 18.11 16.90
CA LYS A 183 4.43 19.30 16.71
C LYS A 183 5.16 20.43 16.00
N THR A 184 6.45 20.60 16.28
CA THR A 184 7.28 21.58 15.59
C THR A 184 7.55 21.15 14.14
N ALA A 185 7.86 19.88 13.94
CA ALA A 185 8.22 19.34 12.62
C ALA A 185 7.02 19.23 11.68
N VAL A 186 5.85 18.79 12.17
CA VAL A 186 4.62 18.59 11.37
C VAL A 186 3.44 19.26 12.11
N PRO A 187 3.29 20.59 12.05
CA PRO A 187 2.30 21.34 12.85
C PRO A 187 0.84 20.96 12.58
N SER A 188 0.54 20.47 11.37
CA SER A 188 -0.81 20.05 10.96
C SER A 188 -1.18 18.61 11.37
N ALA A 189 -0.23 17.82 11.89
CA ALA A 189 -0.52 16.49 12.37
C ALA A 189 -1.36 16.52 13.65
N ASN A 190 -2.30 15.59 13.75
CA ASN A 190 -3.01 15.32 15.01
C ASN A 190 -2.15 14.37 15.85
N LEU A 191 -1.81 14.79 17.05
CA LEU A 191 -1.01 13.99 17.96
C LEU A 191 -1.90 13.41 19.06
N TYR A 192 -1.69 12.14 19.39
CA TYR A 192 -2.47 11.41 20.38
C TYR A 192 -1.58 10.76 21.43
N VAL A 193 -2.12 10.62 22.63
CA VAL A 193 -1.55 9.87 23.74
C VAL A 193 -2.55 8.83 24.24
N TRP A 194 -2.05 7.76 24.81
CA TRP A 194 -2.86 6.81 25.55
C TRP A 194 -2.66 7.03 27.05
N HIS A 195 -3.71 7.50 27.72
CA HIS A 195 -3.75 7.53 29.18
C HIS A 195 -4.46 6.28 29.66
N VAL A 196 -3.73 5.42 30.35
CA VAL A 196 -4.36 4.33 31.13
C VAL A 196 -5.18 4.99 32.24
N GLY A 197 -6.49 4.88 32.14
CA GLY A 197 -7.50 5.64 32.88
C GLY A 197 -7.18 5.88 34.35
N ASN A 198 -7.78 6.89 34.91
CA ASN A 198 -7.73 7.25 36.32
C ASN A 198 -8.26 6.11 37.21
N GLY A 199 -7.47 5.03 37.35
CA GLY A 199 -7.64 4.08 38.43
C GLY A 199 -7.54 4.83 39.74
N GLU A 200 -8.40 4.52 40.68
CA GLU A 200 -8.44 5.14 42.02
C GLU A 200 -7.02 5.31 42.55
N LYS A 201 -6.71 6.52 43.02
CA LYS A 201 -5.43 6.84 43.63
C LYS A 201 -5.15 5.85 44.75
N GLY A 202 -4.25 4.90 44.54
CA GLY A 202 -3.83 3.98 45.60
C GLY A 202 -3.42 2.57 45.17
N VAL A 203 -3.69 2.15 43.94
CA VAL A 203 -3.21 0.88 43.40
C VAL A 203 -2.07 1.17 42.42
N SER A 204 -0.87 0.69 42.72
CA SER A 204 0.29 0.70 41.82
C SER A 204 0.08 -0.36 40.75
N ASP A 205 -0.83 -0.10 39.82
CA ASP A 205 -1.00 -0.94 38.65
C ASP A 205 0.09 -0.58 37.63
N PRO A 206 0.81 -1.57 37.08
CA PRO A 206 1.81 -1.29 36.06
C PRO A 206 1.10 -0.66 34.84
N THR A 207 1.19 0.66 34.74
CA THR A 207 0.61 1.42 33.63
C THR A 207 1.09 0.84 32.31
N GLY A 208 0.19 0.53 31.39
CA GLY A 208 0.50 0.16 30.04
C GLY A 208 1.39 1.18 29.35
N SER A 209 1.81 0.92 28.13
CA SER A 209 2.57 1.88 27.30
C SER A 209 2.23 1.67 25.83
N VAL A 210 2.35 2.74 25.04
CA VAL A 210 2.24 2.67 23.58
C VAL A 210 3.51 2.00 23.04
N HIS A 211 3.49 0.66 22.97
CA HIS A 211 4.66 -0.11 22.50
C HIS A 211 4.45 -0.71 21.10
N ALA A 212 3.30 -0.51 20.49
CA ALA A 212 3.07 -0.82 19.07
C ALA A 212 3.87 0.12 18.17
N LYS A 213 4.35 -0.38 17.03
CA LYS A 213 5.01 0.39 16.00
C LYS A 213 4.41 -0.02 14.65
N CYS A 214 3.67 0.88 14.05
CA CYS A 214 3.07 0.66 12.74
C CYS A 214 2.76 1.97 12.03
N ALA A 215 2.59 1.88 10.73
CA ALA A 215 2.03 2.93 9.90
C ALA A 215 1.01 2.32 8.95
N VAL A 216 -0.10 2.99 8.72
CA VAL A 216 -1.13 2.56 7.77
C VAL A 216 -1.62 3.73 6.94
N SER A 217 -1.64 3.57 5.62
CA SER A 217 -2.13 4.55 4.67
C SER A 217 -3.40 4.06 3.99
N ASP A 218 -4.45 4.90 4.03
CA ASP A 218 -5.74 4.73 3.35
C ASP A 218 -6.42 3.36 3.57
N GLY A 219 -6.00 2.59 4.60
CA GLY A 219 -6.45 1.21 4.84
C GLY A 219 -6.03 0.21 3.75
N LYS A 220 -5.03 0.54 2.94
CA LYS A 220 -4.56 -0.27 1.80
C LYS A 220 -3.14 -0.78 1.96
N LEU A 221 -2.29 -0.04 2.67
CA LEU A 221 -0.89 -0.37 2.88
C LEU A 221 -0.58 -0.20 4.37
N ALA A 222 -0.03 -1.24 5.00
CA ALA A 222 0.36 -1.21 6.41
C ALA A 222 1.79 -1.72 6.59
N PHE A 223 2.57 -1.02 7.40
CA PHE A 223 3.87 -1.46 7.86
C PHE A 223 3.81 -1.70 9.35
N ILE A 224 4.10 -2.92 9.78
CA ILE A 224 4.15 -3.35 11.19
C ILE A 224 5.59 -3.74 11.49
N THR A 225 6.18 -3.17 12.54
CA THR A 225 7.61 -3.31 12.77
C THR A 225 7.96 -3.29 14.25
N SER A 226 9.16 -3.74 14.60
CA SER A 226 9.78 -3.53 15.91
C SER A 226 10.41 -2.13 16.03
N ALA A 227 10.68 -1.46 14.92
CA ALA A 227 11.41 -0.20 14.84
C ALA A 227 10.62 1.00 15.38
N ASN A 228 11.21 1.76 16.29
CA ASN A 228 10.73 3.09 16.65
C ASN A 228 11.08 4.12 15.56
N LEU A 229 10.42 5.28 15.59
CA LEU A 229 10.80 6.44 14.76
C LEU A 229 12.08 7.10 15.31
N SER A 230 13.20 6.42 15.15
CA SER A 230 14.50 6.91 15.62
C SER A 230 15.62 6.54 14.66
N THR A 231 16.65 7.38 14.56
CA THR A 231 17.83 7.12 13.72
C THR A 231 18.49 5.77 14.05
N ALA A 232 18.54 5.41 15.34
CA ALA A 232 19.10 4.12 15.76
C ALA A 232 18.31 2.93 15.19
N ALA A 233 16.97 2.98 15.21
CA ALA A 233 16.11 1.93 14.67
C ALA A 233 16.14 1.91 13.13
N MET A 234 16.31 3.06 12.49
CA MET A 234 16.38 3.13 11.03
C MET A 234 17.71 2.65 10.44
N GLU A 235 18.83 2.84 11.16
CA GLU A 235 20.17 2.65 10.58
C GLU A 235 21.05 1.59 11.27
N ARG A 236 20.88 1.37 12.58
CA ARG A 236 21.87 0.67 13.39
C ARG A 236 21.37 -0.56 14.12
N ASN A 237 20.13 -0.53 14.59
CA ASN A 237 19.54 -1.65 15.31
C ASN A 237 19.25 -2.82 14.38
N MET A 238 19.08 -4.00 14.97
CA MET A 238 18.44 -5.12 14.29
C MET A 238 16.93 -5.00 14.48
N GLU A 239 16.21 -4.70 13.38
CA GLU A 239 14.77 -4.50 13.39
C GLU A 239 14.11 -5.38 12.33
N LEU A 240 12.96 -5.93 12.66
CA LEU A 240 12.15 -6.75 11.78
C LEU A 240 10.77 -6.12 11.61
N GLY A 241 10.28 -6.12 10.38
CA GLY A 241 8.92 -5.70 10.08
C GLY A 241 8.33 -6.47 8.91
N VAL A 242 7.06 -6.24 8.69
CA VAL A 242 6.31 -6.73 7.53
C VAL A 242 5.54 -5.60 6.89
N LEU A 243 5.68 -5.48 5.57
CA LEU A 243 4.86 -4.60 4.76
C LEU A 243 3.71 -5.41 4.18
N VAL A 244 2.47 -4.99 4.46
CA VAL A 244 1.24 -5.64 3.99
C VAL A 244 0.56 -4.73 2.99
N ARG A 245 0.37 -5.21 1.75
CA ARG A 245 -0.31 -4.50 0.67
C ARG A 245 -1.64 -5.17 0.35
N GLY A 246 -2.72 -4.42 0.39
CA GLY A 246 -4.07 -4.97 0.15
C GLY A 246 -4.50 -5.99 1.20
N GLY A 247 -5.48 -6.81 0.87
CA GLY A 247 -6.09 -7.73 1.82
C GLY A 247 -6.90 -7.02 2.91
N HIS A 248 -7.20 -7.73 3.98
CA HIS A 248 -8.07 -7.22 5.05
C HIS A 248 -7.29 -6.43 6.11
N LEU A 249 -6.05 -6.85 6.40
CA LEU A 249 -5.30 -6.37 7.57
C LEU A 249 -5.05 -4.85 7.58
N PRO A 250 -4.62 -4.17 6.49
CA PRO A 250 -4.45 -2.73 6.53
C PRO A 250 -5.74 -1.99 6.86
N GLY A 251 -6.88 -2.43 6.30
CA GLY A 251 -8.19 -1.85 6.56
C GLY A 251 -8.68 -2.08 8.00
N GLU A 252 -8.44 -3.26 8.55
CA GLU A 252 -8.77 -3.60 9.94
C GLU A 252 -7.92 -2.78 10.92
N LEU A 253 -6.60 -2.72 10.69
CA LEU A 253 -5.70 -1.91 11.51
C LEU A 253 -6.11 -0.43 11.49
N HIS A 254 -6.38 0.13 10.31
CA HIS A 254 -6.78 1.54 10.19
C HIS A 254 -8.08 1.81 10.97
N ARG A 255 -9.13 1.00 10.76
CA ARG A 255 -10.39 1.15 11.49
C ARG A 255 -10.22 0.99 13.00
N HIS A 256 -9.35 0.07 13.46
CA HIS A 256 -9.09 -0.10 14.88
C HIS A 256 -8.44 1.16 15.48
N LEU A 257 -7.43 1.73 14.82
CA LEU A 257 -6.77 2.95 15.29
C LEU A 257 -7.72 4.16 15.27
N GLU A 258 -8.56 4.30 14.25
CA GLU A 258 -9.62 5.32 14.22
C GLU A 258 -10.65 5.12 15.35
N ALA A 259 -11.00 3.88 15.66
CA ALA A 259 -11.91 3.58 16.76
C ALA A 259 -11.34 3.99 18.12
N LEU A 260 -10.03 3.82 18.36
CA LEU A 260 -9.38 4.30 19.59
C LEU A 260 -9.53 5.82 19.76
N VAL A 261 -9.46 6.57 18.67
CA VAL A 261 -9.70 8.03 18.68
C VAL A 261 -11.18 8.33 18.89
N ALA A 262 -12.07 7.67 18.15
CA ALA A 262 -13.52 7.94 18.21
C ALA A 262 -14.15 7.57 19.56
N THR A 263 -13.60 6.59 20.28
CA THR A 263 -14.03 6.17 21.61
C THR A 263 -13.30 6.91 22.75
N GLU A 264 -12.47 7.91 22.41
CA GLU A 264 -11.66 8.65 23.38
C GLU A 264 -10.75 7.75 24.24
N THR A 265 -10.43 6.53 23.74
CA THR A 265 -9.43 5.65 24.37
C THR A 265 -8.03 6.26 24.31
N VAL A 266 -7.78 7.04 23.27
CA VAL A 266 -6.59 7.90 23.11
C VAL A 266 -7.01 9.35 23.02
N GLU A 267 -6.26 10.24 23.66
CA GLU A 267 -6.57 11.66 23.74
C GLU A 267 -5.72 12.47 22.79
N ARG A 268 -6.31 13.50 22.20
CA ARG A 268 -5.59 14.45 21.34
C ARG A 268 -4.84 15.49 22.21
N VAL A 269 -3.56 15.73 21.88
CA VAL A 269 -2.67 16.66 22.60
C VAL A 269 -2.57 18.02 21.89
#